data_7ada6151ba381f5639101026bd998508
#
_entry.id   7ada6151ba381f5639101026bd998508
#
_cell.length_a   1.000
_cell.length_b   1.000
_cell.length_c   1.000
_cell.angle_alpha   90.00
_cell.angle_beta   90.00
_cell.angle_gamma   90.00
#
_symmetry.space_group_name_H-M   'P 1'
#
loop_
_entity.id
_entity.type
_entity.pdbx_description
1 polymer ?
#
loop_
_entity_poly.entity_id
_entity_poly.type
_entity_poly.pdbx_seq_one_letter_code
_entity_poly.pdbx_strand_id
1 'polypeptide(L)'
;MKKTRDFGEDTVYFVSYAKLPQDMSATYIHRVVGAGFLINTKTGIIEDVMVTLLSDLCKEFLSHLMVGHNIKEDGIDEIVDKVENRFFGYSQKAVVVAMKGAYRRYVEWERTNWRYYLNFVDEGALWYATKKNGRFYNLRLGYIFKQEHEKTSRTYF
;
A
#
# COMPACT_ATOMS: atom_id res chain seq x y z
N MET A 1 -1.35 -25.65 -20.89
CA MET A 1 -0.71 -25.42 -19.56
C MET A 1 -0.74 -23.94 -19.24
N LYS A 2 -1.40 -23.51 -18.17
CA LYS A 2 -1.26 -22.13 -17.69
C LYS A 2 0.20 -21.94 -17.27
N LYS A 3 0.90 -21.02 -17.94
CA LYS A 3 2.26 -20.63 -17.54
C LYS A 3 2.17 -20.06 -16.11
N THR A 4 2.79 -20.73 -15.15
CA THR A 4 2.91 -20.23 -13.79
C THR A 4 3.64 -18.89 -13.85
N ARG A 5 3.03 -17.81 -13.32
CA ARG A 5 3.73 -16.54 -13.19
C ARG A 5 4.86 -16.73 -12.20
N ASP A 6 6.03 -16.29 -12.56
CA ASP A 6 7.18 -16.22 -11.67
C ASP A 6 7.13 -14.86 -10.95
N PHE A 7 6.99 -14.88 -9.63
CA PHE A 7 7.00 -13.68 -8.80
C PHE A 7 8.36 -13.57 -8.14
N GLY A 8 8.98 -12.40 -8.21
CA GLY A 8 10.25 -12.13 -7.54
C GLY A 8 10.15 -12.36 -6.03
N GLU A 9 11.27 -12.74 -5.40
CA GLU A 9 11.34 -12.98 -3.94
C GLU A 9 10.94 -11.73 -3.10
N ASP A 10 11.15 -10.55 -3.66
CA ASP A 10 10.81 -9.27 -3.02
C ASP A 10 9.37 -8.82 -3.28
N THR A 11 8.58 -9.59 -4.03
CA THR A 11 7.19 -9.27 -4.34
C THR A 11 6.26 -9.86 -3.29
N VAL A 12 5.49 -8.99 -2.64
CA VAL A 12 4.51 -9.37 -1.60
C VAL A 12 3.10 -8.97 -2.03
N TYR A 13 2.14 -9.83 -1.75
CA TYR A 13 0.73 -9.62 -2.08
C TYR A 13 -0.06 -9.11 -0.88
N PHE A 14 -0.62 -7.91 -1.00
CA PHE A 14 -1.48 -7.28 0.00
C PHE A 14 -2.90 -7.16 -0.53
N VAL A 15 -3.88 -7.74 0.17
CA VAL A 15 -5.27 -7.78 -0.26
C VAL A 15 -6.22 -7.37 0.86
N SER A 16 -7.29 -6.71 0.48
CA SER A 16 -8.41 -6.40 1.38
C SER A 16 -9.74 -6.47 0.64
N TYR A 17 -10.83 -6.50 1.39
CA TYR A 17 -12.18 -6.67 0.87
C TYR A 17 -13.11 -5.60 1.43
N ALA A 18 -14.04 -5.14 0.60
CA ALA A 18 -15.09 -4.20 1.00
C ALA A 18 -16.46 -4.71 0.54
N LYS A 19 -17.51 -4.39 1.32
CA LYS A 19 -18.89 -4.76 0.97
C LYS A 19 -19.43 -3.86 -0.14
N LEU A 20 -20.15 -4.45 -1.07
CA LEU A 20 -20.95 -3.71 -2.05
C LEU A 20 -22.25 -3.19 -1.40
N PRO A 21 -22.80 -2.06 -1.89
CA PRO A 21 -24.14 -1.60 -1.51
C PRO A 21 -25.19 -2.69 -1.75
N GLN A 22 -26.16 -2.81 -0.84
CA GLN A 22 -27.13 -3.93 -0.84
C GLN A 22 -28.16 -3.88 -1.96
N ASP A 23 -28.37 -2.72 -2.60
CA ASP A 23 -29.44 -2.47 -3.56
C ASP A 23 -29.09 -2.83 -5.00
N MET A 24 -27.99 -3.57 -5.21
CA MET A 24 -27.52 -3.91 -6.54
C MET A 24 -27.81 -5.35 -6.91
N SER A 25 -28.25 -5.57 -8.16
CA SER A 25 -28.40 -6.92 -8.73
C SER A 25 -27.09 -7.73 -8.73
N ALA A 26 -25.93 -7.07 -8.84
CA ALA A 26 -24.61 -7.70 -8.68
C ALA A 26 -24.35 -8.24 -7.28
N THR A 27 -25.06 -7.76 -6.25
CA THR A 27 -24.95 -8.20 -4.86
C THR A 27 -25.41 -9.64 -4.66
N TYR A 28 -26.24 -10.17 -5.57
CA TYR A 28 -26.68 -11.56 -5.53
C TYR A 28 -25.55 -12.56 -5.83
N ILE A 29 -24.55 -12.14 -6.60
CA ILE A 29 -23.43 -12.99 -7.03
C ILE A 29 -22.19 -12.72 -6.18
N HIS A 30 -21.87 -11.44 -5.95
CA HIS A 30 -20.68 -11.03 -5.18
C HIS A 30 -21.03 -9.94 -4.17
N ARG A 31 -21.07 -10.30 -2.90
CA ARG A 31 -21.36 -9.35 -1.80
C ARG A 31 -20.19 -8.46 -1.44
N VAL A 32 -19.02 -8.77 -1.94
CA VAL A 32 -17.77 -8.09 -1.63
C VAL A 32 -16.93 -7.84 -2.88
N VAL A 33 -16.19 -6.75 -2.86
CA VAL A 33 -15.12 -6.47 -3.82
C VAL A 33 -13.79 -6.65 -3.10
N GLY A 34 -12.89 -7.43 -3.66
CA GLY A 34 -11.50 -7.53 -3.25
C GLY A 34 -10.63 -6.62 -4.10
N ALA A 35 -9.68 -5.93 -3.48
CA ALA A 35 -8.59 -5.26 -4.17
C ALA A 35 -7.27 -5.72 -3.56
N GLY A 36 -6.31 -6.09 -4.40
CA GLY A 36 -5.02 -6.56 -3.97
C GLY A 36 -3.90 -6.00 -4.84
N PHE A 37 -2.78 -5.70 -4.21
CA PHE A 37 -1.57 -5.17 -4.84
C PHE A 37 -0.43 -6.17 -4.71
N LEU A 38 0.21 -6.49 -5.83
CA LEU A 38 1.53 -7.11 -5.84
C LEU A 38 2.57 -5.98 -5.82
N ILE A 39 3.28 -5.86 -4.72
CA ILE A 39 4.22 -4.75 -4.49
C ILE A 39 5.63 -5.33 -4.37
N ASN A 40 6.55 -4.78 -5.15
CA ASN A 40 7.97 -4.99 -4.91
C ASN A 40 8.38 -4.19 -3.67
N THR A 41 8.69 -4.89 -2.60
CA THR A 41 8.94 -4.28 -1.28
C THR A 41 10.25 -3.49 -1.19
N LYS A 42 11.20 -3.75 -2.09
CA LYS A 42 12.44 -2.97 -2.18
C LYS A 42 12.20 -1.62 -2.84
N THR A 43 11.51 -1.63 -3.98
CA THR A 43 11.28 -0.40 -4.78
C THR A 43 10.01 0.35 -4.38
N GLY A 44 9.03 -0.33 -3.78
CA GLY A 44 7.71 0.23 -3.49
C GLY A 44 6.77 0.28 -4.70
N ILE A 45 7.18 -0.28 -5.84
CA ILE A 45 6.38 -0.24 -7.08
C ILE A 45 5.31 -1.31 -7.07
N ILE A 46 4.10 -0.94 -7.45
CA ILE A 46 3.00 -1.88 -7.71
C ILE A 46 3.28 -2.58 -9.04
N GLU A 47 3.57 -3.88 -9.00
CA GLU A 47 3.88 -4.70 -10.18
C GLU A 47 2.63 -5.26 -10.85
N ASP A 48 1.60 -5.59 -10.07
CA ASP A 48 0.31 -6.07 -10.59
C ASP A 48 -0.82 -5.77 -9.60
N VAL A 49 -2.05 -5.77 -10.10
CA VAL A 49 -3.26 -5.47 -9.31
C VAL A 49 -4.33 -6.52 -9.60
N MET A 50 -4.98 -6.98 -8.54
CA MET A 50 -6.18 -7.80 -8.62
C MET A 50 -7.38 -7.05 -8.09
N VAL A 51 -8.45 -6.99 -8.87
CA VAL A 51 -9.76 -6.50 -8.42
C VAL A 51 -10.83 -7.52 -8.78
N THR A 52 -11.67 -7.90 -7.81
CA THR A 52 -12.76 -8.87 -8.05
C THR A 52 -14.00 -8.17 -8.57
N LEU A 53 -14.06 -7.95 -9.88
CA LEU A 53 -15.20 -7.41 -10.59
C LEU A 53 -15.67 -8.38 -11.68
N LEU A 54 -16.93 -8.26 -12.12
CA LEU A 54 -17.49 -9.12 -13.16
C LEU A 54 -16.87 -8.86 -14.54
N SER A 55 -16.66 -7.60 -14.87
CA SER A 55 -16.15 -7.20 -16.19
C SER A 55 -14.63 -7.23 -16.23
N ASP A 56 -14.07 -7.97 -17.18
CA ASP A 56 -12.61 -8.00 -17.38
C ASP A 56 -12.07 -6.64 -17.81
N LEU A 57 -12.82 -5.89 -18.64
CA LEU A 57 -12.46 -4.52 -19.00
C LEU A 57 -12.32 -3.59 -17.77
N CYS A 58 -13.21 -3.73 -16.77
CA CYS A 58 -13.09 -2.97 -15.53
C CYS A 58 -11.82 -3.34 -14.76
N LYS A 59 -11.47 -4.63 -14.70
CA LYS A 59 -10.24 -5.10 -14.04
C LYS A 59 -9.00 -4.58 -14.75
N GLU A 60 -8.94 -4.68 -16.07
CA GLU A 60 -7.83 -4.18 -16.88
C GLU A 60 -7.68 -2.67 -16.76
N PHE A 61 -8.77 -1.93 -16.80
CA PHE A 61 -8.75 -0.47 -16.64
C PHE A 61 -8.23 -0.04 -15.27
N LEU A 62 -8.73 -0.66 -14.19
CA LEU A 62 -8.26 -0.38 -12.84
C LEU A 62 -6.79 -0.77 -12.65
N SER A 63 -6.37 -1.91 -13.20
CA SER A 63 -4.96 -2.31 -13.20
C SER A 63 -4.09 -1.27 -13.92
N HIS A 64 -4.51 -0.78 -15.07
CA HIS A 64 -3.82 0.27 -15.81
C HIS A 64 -3.65 1.58 -15.01
N LEU A 65 -4.60 1.93 -14.14
CA LEU A 65 -4.51 3.13 -13.30
C LEU A 65 -3.50 3.01 -12.16
N MET A 66 -3.18 1.79 -11.71
CA MET A 66 -2.47 1.54 -10.46
C MET A 66 -1.08 0.93 -10.65
N VAL A 67 -0.89 0.09 -11.68
CA VAL A 67 0.40 -0.56 -11.97
C VAL A 67 1.45 0.48 -12.30
N GLY A 68 2.66 0.32 -11.75
CA GLY A 68 3.78 1.24 -11.93
C GLY A 68 3.83 2.38 -10.93
N HIS A 69 2.78 2.57 -10.09
CA HIS A 69 2.79 3.58 -9.03
C HIS A 69 3.72 3.18 -7.89
N ASN A 70 4.51 4.14 -7.37
CA ASN A 70 5.36 3.92 -6.21
C ASN A 70 4.60 4.20 -4.92
N ILE A 71 4.02 3.16 -4.34
CA ILE A 71 3.18 3.27 -3.14
C ILE A 71 3.99 3.60 -1.87
N LYS A 72 5.29 3.34 -1.90
CA LYS A 72 6.20 3.61 -0.79
C LYS A 72 6.53 5.10 -0.66
N GLU A 73 6.75 5.78 -1.77
CA GLU A 73 7.12 7.20 -1.81
C GLU A 73 5.89 8.10 -1.87
N ASP A 74 4.94 7.77 -2.74
CA ASP A 74 3.79 8.63 -3.06
C ASP A 74 2.53 8.29 -2.25
N GLY A 75 2.54 7.15 -1.55
CA GLY A 75 1.39 6.69 -0.80
C GLY A 75 0.27 6.18 -1.72
N ILE A 76 -0.97 6.21 -1.23
CA ILE A 76 -2.13 5.67 -1.97
C ILE A 76 -3.02 6.76 -2.58
N ASP A 77 -2.92 7.99 -2.11
CA ASP A 77 -3.92 9.03 -2.40
C ASP A 77 -4.00 9.35 -3.89
N GLU A 78 -2.87 9.42 -4.59
CA GLU A 78 -2.85 9.68 -6.04
C GLU A 78 -3.61 8.62 -6.84
N ILE A 79 -3.41 7.33 -6.53
CA ILE A 79 -4.14 6.27 -7.26
C ILE A 79 -5.61 6.18 -6.85
N VAL A 80 -5.95 6.57 -5.62
CA VAL A 80 -7.36 6.73 -5.20
C VAL A 80 -8.02 7.83 -5.99
N ASP A 81 -7.38 8.99 -6.11
CA ASP A 81 -7.89 10.11 -6.91
C ASP A 81 -8.07 9.73 -8.39
N LYS A 82 -7.12 8.99 -8.97
CA LYS A 82 -7.26 8.47 -10.34
C LYS A 82 -8.48 7.56 -10.49
N VAL A 83 -8.72 6.69 -9.51
CA VAL A 83 -9.89 5.79 -9.53
C VAL A 83 -11.19 6.58 -9.35
N GLU A 84 -11.24 7.51 -8.40
CA GLU A 84 -12.43 8.32 -8.14
C GLU A 84 -12.81 9.22 -9.33
N ASN A 85 -11.81 9.73 -10.07
CA ASN A 85 -12.02 10.65 -11.19
C ASN A 85 -12.19 9.95 -12.55
N ARG A 86 -11.87 8.66 -12.68
CA ARG A 86 -11.86 7.96 -13.99
C ARG A 86 -12.64 6.67 -14.03
N PHE A 87 -12.99 6.07 -12.91
CA PHE A 87 -13.77 4.83 -12.83
C PHE A 87 -15.16 5.13 -12.23
N PHE A 88 -16.14 5.38 -13.08
CA PHE A 88 -17.52 5.68 -12.68
C PHE A 88 -18.39 4.42 -12.74
N GLY A 89 -18.62 3.82 -11.60
CA GLY A 89 -19.46 2.63 -11.46
C GLY A 89 -19.93 2.47 -10.01
N TYR A 90 -21.00 1.72 -9.83
CA TYR A 90 -21.57 1.49 -8.50
C TYR A 90 -20.57 0.83 -7.51
N SER A 91 -19.61 0.09 -8.02
CA SER A 91 -18.55 -0.53 -7.21
C SER A 91 -17.38 0.40 -6.85
N GLN A 92 -17.33 1.64 -7.37
CA GLN A 92 -16.23 2.57 -7.17
C GLN A 92 -15.88 2.75 -5.69
N LYS A 93 -16.86 3.07 -4.84
CA LYS A 93 -16.64 3.27 -3.41
C LYS A 93 -16.08 2.03 -2.71
N ALA A 94 -16.60 0.84 -3.08
CA ALA A 94 -16.13 -0.42 -2.51
C ALA A 94 -14.70 -0.73 -2.96
N VAL A 95 -14.36 -0.47 -4.22
CA VAL A 95 -12.99 -0.59 -4.75
C VAL A 95 -12.03 0.31 -3.96
N VAL A 96 -12.36 1.58 -3.78
CA VAL A 96 -11.55 2.54 -3.01
C VAL A 96 -11.35 2.09 -1.56
N VAL A 97 -12.41 1.61 -0.89
CA VAL A 97 -12.30 1.09 0.49
C VAL A 97 -11.40 -0.14 0.54
N ALA A 98 -11.52 -1.06 -0.42
CA ALA A 98 -10.68 -2.25 -0.49
C ALA A 98 -9.21 -1.87 -0.77
N MET A 99 -8.95 -0.93 -1.69
CA MET A 99 -7.61 -0.40 -1.97
C MET A 99 -6.96 0.20 -0.71
N LYS A 100 -7.68 1.07 0.00
CA LYS A 100 -7.19 1.67 1.26
C LYS A 100 -6.94 0.61 2.34
N GLY A 101 -7.73 -0.46 2.36
CA GLY A 101 -7.53 -1.62 3.24
C GLY A 101 -6.25 -2.40 2.90
N ALA A 102 -5.99 -2.67 1.62
CA ALA A 102 -4.78 -3.33 1.17
C ALA A 102 -3.52 -2.48 1.47
N TYR A 103 -3.61 -1.17 1.25
CA TYR A 103 -2.54 -0.23 1.61
C TYR A 103 -2.21 -0.23 3.11
N ARG A 104 -3.23 -0.26 3.99
CA ARG A 104 -3.00 -0.37 5.44
C ARG A 104 -2.21 -1.62 5.80
N ARG A 105 -2.50 -2.77 5.15
CA ARG A 105 -1.73 -4.02 5.36
C ARG A 105 -0.28 -3.88 4.92
N TYR A 106 -0.04 -3.20 3.80
CA TYR A 106 1.32 -2.88 3.35
C TYR A 106 2.07 -2.01 4.38
N VAL A 107 1.45 -0.94 4.87
CA VAL A 107 2.05 -0.05 5.88
C VAL A 107 2.34 -0.79 7.20
N GLU A 108 1.43 -1.66 7.64
CA GLU A 108 1.66 -2.51 8.83
C GLU A 108 2.80 -3.49 8.63
N TRP A 109 2.86 -4.13 7.46
CA TRP A 109 3.95 -5.03 7.10
C TRP A 109 5.28 -4.28 7.06
N GLU A 110 5.34 -3.12 6.40
CA GLU A 110 6.54 -2.28 6.34
C GLU A 110 7.01 -1.91 7.75
N ARG A 111 6.11 -1.46 8.62
CA ARG A 111 6.41 -1.11 10.01
C ARG A 111 6.97 -2.30 10.82
N THR A 112 6.42 -3.49 10.62
CA THR A 112 6.85 -4.71 11.33
C THR A 112 8.22 -5.17 10.87
N ASN A 113 8.47 -5.13 9.57
CA ASN A 113 9.77 -5.52 9.01
C ASN A 113 10.88 -4.51 9.36
N TRP A 114 10.58 -3.21 9.41
CA TRP A 114 11.53 -2.21 9.91
C TRP A 114 11.92 -2.45 11.37
N ARG A 115 11.00 -2.87 12.23
CA ARG A 115 11.32 -3.27 13.62
C ARG A 115 12.28 -4.46 13.67
N TYR A 116 12.13 -5.41 12.77
CA TYR A 116 13.01 -6.57 12.67
C TYR A 116 14.44 -6.17 12.27
N TYR A 117 14.60 -5.28 11.29
CA TYR A 117 15.91 -4.75 10.89
C TYR A 117 16.57 -3.92 11.98
N LEU A 118 15.83 -3.16 12.74
CA LEU A 118 16.38 -2.33 13.82
C LEU A 118 16.86 -3.16 15.03
N ASN A 119 16.25 -4.30 15.30
CA ASN A 119 16.70 -5.21 16.35
C ASN A 119 18.04 -5.90 16.03
N PHE A 120 18.48 -5.88 14.76
CA PHE A 120 19.74 -6.47 14.32
C PHE A 120 20.92 -5.50 14.29
N VAL A 121 20.68 -4.19 14.42
CA VAL A 121 21.72 -3.19 14.12
C VAL A 121 22.49 -2.72 15.33
N ASP A 122 22.00 -2.87 16.57
CA ASP A 122 22.86 -2.54 17.74
C ASP A 122 22.27 -3.02 19.08
N GLU A 123 23.00 -3.83 19.82
CA GLU A 123 22.67 -4.24 21.20
C GLU A 123 22.78 -3.09 22.23
N GLY A 124 23.16 -1.89 21.82
CA GLY A 124 23.40 -0.76 22.72
C GLY A 124 22.53 0.48 22.52
N ALA A 125 21.78 0.60 21.44
CA ALA A 125 20.95 1.78 21.17
C ALA A 125 19.61 1.41 20.55
N LEU A 126 18.55 1.45 21.34
CA LEU A 126 17.16 1.32 20.86
C LEU A 126 16.83 2.56 20.01
N TRP A 127 17.06 2.46 18.71
CA TRP A 127 16.65 3.46 17.75
C TRP A 127 15.34 3.02 17.10
N TYR A 128 14.27 3.80 17.28
CA TYR A 128 13.05 3.62 16.53
C TYR A 128 13.03 4.65 15.40
N ALA A 129 13.06 4.19 14.15
CA ALA A 129 12.78 5.04 13.02
C ALA A 129 11.32 4.83 12.58
N THR A 130 10.55 5.88 12.53
CA THR A 130 9.23 5.87 11.91
C THR A 130 9.25 6.79 10.71
N LYS A 131 8.69 6.34 9.58
CA LYS A 131 8.49 7.16 8.40
C LYS A 131 7.05 7.66 8.39
N LYS A 132 6.87 8.98 8.42
CA LYS A 132 5.57 9.61 8.24
C LYS A 132 5.71 10.68 7.15
N ASN A 133 4.88 10.61 6.10
CA ASN A 133 4.90 11.55 4.98
C ASN A 133 6.29 11.68 4.30
N GLY A 134 6.96 10.54 4.03
CA GLY A 134 8.27 10.54 3.36
C GLY A 134 9.46 10.96 4.23
N ARG A 135 9.25 11.29 5.50
CA ARG A 135 10.31 11.72 6.42
C ARG A 135 10.61 10.66 7.47
N PHE A 136 11.89 10.45 7.79
CA PHE A 136 12.32 9.55 8.84
C PHE A 136 12.36 10.28 10.18
N TYR A 137 11.80 9.66 11.20
CA TYR A 137 11.86 10.13 12.59
C TYR A 137 12.66 9.12 13.41
N ASN A 138 13.73 9.58 14.06
CA ASN A 138 14.49 8.77 15.00
C ASN A 138 13.98 9.03 16.42
N LEU A 139 13.56 7.98 17.09
CA LEU A 139 13.17 8.00 18.49
C LEU A 139 14.25 7.38 19.36
N ARG A 140 14.93 8.18 20.17
CA ARG A 140 15.85 7.69 21.20
C ARG A 140 15.21 7.90 22.56
N LEU A 141 14.96 6.80 23.31
CA LEU A 141 14.59 6.82 24.73
C LEU A 141 13.66 7.99 25.15
N GLY A 142 12.48 8.10 24.50
CA GLY A 142 11.48 9.10 24.85
C GLY A 142 11.65 10.48 24.23
N TYR A 143 12.63 10.70 23.37
CA TYR A 143 12.81 11.95 22.63
C TYR A 143 12.55 11.74 21.15
N ILE A 144 11.72 12.59 20.56
CA ILE A 144 11.40 12.62 19.15
C ILE A 144 12.32 13.61 18.46
N PHE A 145 13.22 13.11 17.58
CA PHE A 145 14.03 13.96 16.72
C PHE A 145 13.48 13.95 15.31
N LYS A 146 13.10 15.14 14.82
CA LYS A 146 12.70 15.37 13.45
C LYS A 146 13.99 15.64 12.63
N GLN A 147 14.45 14.69 11.83
CA GLN A 147 15.44 14.98 10.79
C GLN A 147 14.71 15.54 9.58
N GLU A 148 14.78 16.82 9.38
CA GLU A 148 14.47 17.43 8.07
C GLU A 148 15.72 17.26 7.20
N HIS A 149 15.55 16.60 6.07
CA HIS A 149 16.58 16.51 5.06
C HIS A 149 16.60 17.83 4.28
N GLU A 150 16.96 18.91 4.96
CA GLU A 150 17.47 20.13 4.36
C GLU A 150 18.27 20.89 5.40
N LYS A 151 19.58 20.98 5.09
CA LYS A 151 20.52 22.00 5.55
C LYS A 151 20.24 22.62 6.93
N THR A 152 20.74 21.99 7.95
CA THR A 152 21.60 22.63 8.93
C THR A 152 21.86 21.65 10.08
N SER A 153 23.07 21.21 10.17
CA SER A 153 23.63 20.60 11.38
C SER A 153 23.43 21.53 12.56
N ARG A 154 22.58 21.14 13.47
CA ARG A 154 22.69 21.53 14.86
C ARG A 154 22.28 20.36 15.73
N THR A 155 23.29 19.65 16.18
CA THR A 155 23.26 18.73 17.30
C THR A 155 22.91 19.54 18.54
N TYR A 156 21.83 19.17 19.23
CA TYR A 156 21.65 19.55 20.63
C TYR A 156 21.64 18.26 21.45
N PHE A 157 22.55 18.24 22.40
CA PHE A 157 22.69 17.21 23.43
C PHE A 157 21.48 17.18 24.36
#